data_d30f2a2c499af2469e1736938008c13e
#
_entry.id   d30f2a2c499af2469e1736938008c13e
#
_cell.length_a   1.000
_cell.length_b   1.000
_cell.length_c   1.000
_cell.angle_alpha   90.00
_cell.angle_beta   90.00
_cell.angle_gamma   90.00
#
_symmetry.space_group_name_H-M   'P 1'
#
loop_
_entity.id
_entity.type
_entity.pdbx_description
1 polymer ?
#
loop_
_entity_poly.entity_id
_entity_poly.type
_entity_poly.pdbx_seq_one_letter_code
_entity_poly.pdbx_strand_id
1 'polypeptide(L)'
;SASDALELYTHGINSYREHIKPSVRIHYHIQDAGQVVNVVPDYSRIWVRVRDITRDGLVPVYDQVKKMAGGAAIMANVDHNVSLISGIHDLLPNRTGGMVMQKNLETLGDIQYSQEEIQFAFEMQENNGKPKVGIDGKIRPLRETLASPGGGSTDVGDVSYNVPVVSLAATTAPKGVPWHSWSVVASSGMSIGHKGMLHAAKALGMTMVDIFKDEKLRKEIKAEFDERIGDYKYDAFLDPGPPPIDYVD
;
A
#
# COMPACT_ATOMS: atom_id res chain seq x y z
N SER A 1 -2.06 -32.86 14.04
CA SER A 1 -3.03 -31.78 14.22
C SER A 1 -2.63 -30.58 13.37
N ALA A 2 -3.55 -30.12 12.53
CA ALA A 2 -3.30 -28.94 11.69
C ALA A 2 -3.16 -27.65 12.51
N SER A 3 -3.84 -27.54 13.65
CA SER A 3 -3.66 -26.40 14.55
C SER A 3 -2.29 -26.35 15.21
N ASP A 4 -1.70 -27.51 15.54
CA ASP A 4 -0.33 -27.55 16.11
C ASP A 4 0.70 -27.04 15.09
N ALA A 5 0.54 -27.43 13.80
CA ALA A 5 1.37 -26.88 12.73
C ALA A 5 1.25 -25.35 12.63
N LEU A 6 0.03 -24.83 12.76
CA LEU A 6 -0.22 -23.40 12.72
C LEU A 6 0.42 -22.68 13.92
N GLU A 7 0.34 -23.24 15.14
CA GLU A 7 0.99 -22.69 16.33
C GLU A 7 2.52 -22.67 16.16
N LEU A 8 3.12 -23.77 15.72
CA LEU A 8 4.56 -23.87 15.44
C LEU A 8 5.00 -22.84 14.39
N TYR A 9 4.20 -22.68 13.34
CA TYR A 9 4.46 -21.71 12.29
C TYR A 9 4.41 -20.25 12.80
N THR A 10 3.36 -19.90 13.53
CA THR A 10 3.22 -18.55 14.10
C THR A 10 4.29 -18.25 15.14
N HIS A 11 4.69 -19.26 15.94
CA HIS A 11 5.81 -19.13 16.86
C HIS A 11 7.12 -18.88 16.11
N GLY A 12 7.39 -19.62 15.04
CA GLY A 12 8.53 -19.41 14.17
C GLY A 12 8.58 -17.99 13.58
N ILE A 13 7.46 -17.50 13.06
CA ILE A 13 7.34 -16.12 12.56
C ILE A 13 7.65 -15.10 13.67
N ASN A 14 7.09 -15.27 14.85
CA ASN A 14 7.30 -14.35 15.97
C ASN A 14 8.76 -14.33 16.42
N SER A 15 9.43 -15.48 16.47
CA SER A 15 10.86 -15.56 16.76
C SER A 15 11.71 -14.92 15.65
N TYR A 16 11.34 -15.12 14.39
CA TYR A 16 12.06 -14.57 13.25
C TYR A 16 12.00 -13.03 13.19
N ARG A 17 10.90 -12.43 13.67
CA ARG A 17 10.76 -10.97 13.75
C ARG A 17 11.87 -10.29 14.54
N GLU A 18 12.48 -10.96 15.50
CA GLU A 18 13.60 -10.44 16.32
C GLU A 18 14.88 -10.22 15.49
N HIS A 19 15.02 -10.88 14.32
CA HIS A 19 16.26 -10.99 13.57
C HIS A 19 16.21 -10.39 12.17
N ILE A 20 15.13 -9.69 11.83
CA ILE A 20 14.93 -9.06 10.51
C ILE A 20 15.09 -7.54 10.59
N LYS A 21 15.25 -6.90 9.42
CA LYS A 21 15.40 -5.44 9.34
C LYS A 21 14.20 -4.72 9.98
N PRO A 22 14.41 -3.57 10.65
CA PRO A 22 13.32 -2.77 11.22
C PRO A 22 12.28 -2.28 10.19
N SER A 23 12.62 -2.24 8.90
CA SER A 23 11.71 -1.90 7.80
C SER A 23 10.72 -3.01 7.47
N VAL A 24 11.07 -4.27 7.75
CA VAL A 24 10.23 -5.43 7.45
C VAL A 24 9.03 -5.50 8.39
N ARG A 25 7.88 -5.91 7.85
CA ARG A 25 6.69 -6.25 8.63
C ARG A 25 6.16 -7.59 8.17
N ILE A 26 5.88 -8.48 9.13
CA ILE A 26 5.20 -9.74 8.89
C ILE A 26 3.92 -9.72 9.72
N HIS A 27 2.78 -9.72 9.06
CA HIS A 27 1.48 -9.81 9.69
C HIS A 27 0.81 -11.12 9.28
N TYR A 28 -0.02 -11.67 10.16
CA TYR A 28 -0.84 -12.82 9.81
C TYR A 28 -2.22 -12.75 10.45
N HIS A 29 -3.15 -13.44 9.82
CA HIS A 29 -4.51 -13.64 10.30
C HIS A 29 -4.83 -15.13 10.20
N ILE A 30 -5.19 -15.74 11.32
CA ILE A 30 -5.65 -17.13 11.36
C ILE A 30 -7.08 -17.15 10.83
N GLN A 31 -7.30 -17.85 9.73
CA GLN A 31 -8.61 -17.97 9.09
C GLN A 31 -9.37 -19.20 9.57
N ASP A 32 -8.64 -20.32 9.82
CA ASP A 32 -9.19 -21.53 10.37
C ASP A 32 -8.14 -22.23 11.26
N ALA A 33 -8.57 -22.74 12.42
CA ALA A 33 -7.73 -23.51 13.33
C ALA A 33 -8.54 -24.61 14.03
N GLY A 34 -9.67 -25.04 13.42
CA GLY A 34 -10.62 -25.96 14.01
C GLY A 34 -11.76 -25.26 14.73
N GLN A 35 -12.85 -26.02 15.05
CA GLN A 35 -14.11 -25.46 15.52
C GLN A 35 -14.53 -25.91 16.91
N VAL A 36 -14.09 -27.08 17.37
CA VAL A 36 -14.48 -27.66 18.65
C VAL A 36 -13.28 -28.21 19.42
N VAL A 37 -13.29 -28.03 20.74
CA VAL A 37 -12.15 -28.30 21.62
C VAL A 37 -11.76 -29.79 21.72
N ASN A 38 -12.68 -30.69 21.51
CA ASN A 38 -12.51 -32.14 21.66
C ASN A 38 -12.33 -32.88 20.33
N VAL A 39 -12.12 -32.17 19.21
CA VAL A 39 -11.83 -32.74 17.90
C VAL A 39 -10.51 -32.19 17.41
N VAL A 40 -9.56 -33.07 17.09
CA VAL A 40 -8.27 -32.66 16.52
C VAL A 40 -8.50 -32.13 15.10
N PRO A 41 -8.12 -30.89 14.80
CA PRO A 41 -8.32 -30.33 13.48
C PRO A 41 -7.48 -31.05 12.40
N ASP A 42 -8.12 -31.44 11.33
CA ASP A 42 -7.51 -31.99 10.13
C ASP A 42 -7.10 -30.91 9.11
N TYR A 43 -7.61 -29.71 9.28
CA TYR A 43 -7.33 -28.53 8.45
C TYR A 43 -7.09 -27.28 9.31
N SER A 44 -6.15 -26.45 8.85
CA SER A 44 -5.98 -25.09 9.35
C SER A 44 -5.53 -24.15 8.22
N ARG A 45 -5.84 -22.89 8.34
CA ARG A 45 -5.52 -21.86 7.32
C ARG A 45 -5.07 -20.56 7.96
N ILE A 46 -4.00 -20.00 7.43
CA ILE A 46 -3.45 -18.72 7.86
C ILE A 46 -3.13 -17.85 6.64
N TRP A 47 -3.52 -16.60 6.72
CA TRP A 47 -3.16 -15.59 5.75
C TRP A 47 -1.98 -14.79 6.27
N VAL A 48 -0.87 -14.78 5.52
CA VAL A 48 0.36 -14.09 5.92
C VAL A 48 0.65 -12.96 4.94
N ARG A 49 1.04 -11.81 5.46
CA ARG A 49 1.50 -10.67 4.66
C ARG A 49 2.91 -10.28 5.09
N VAL A 50 3.84 -10.32 4.14
CA VAL A 50 5.22 -9.85 4.30
C VAL A 50 5.36 -8.52 3.58
N ARG A 51 6.04 -7.55 4.20
CA ARG A 51 6.27 -6.23 3.65
C ARG A 51 7.70 -5.77 3.92
N ASP A 52 8.30 -5.10 2.94
CA ASP A 52 9.51 -4.29 3.10
C ASP A 52 9.41 -3.05 2.20
N ILE A 53 10.39 -2.16 2.27
CA ILE A 53 10.46 -0.92 1.47
C ILE A 53 10.78 -1.25 0.01
N THR A 54 11.60 -2.29 -0.22
CA THR A 54 12.06 -2.70 -1.55
C THR A 54 11.80 -4.18 -1.78
N ARG A 55 11.67 -4.57 -3.05
CA ARG A 55 11.57 -5.98 -3.45
C ARG A 55 12.78 -6.79 -2.99
N ASP A 56 13.98 -6.26 -3.12
CA ASP A 56 15.23 -6.94 -2.72
C ASP A 56 15.26 -7.24 -1.21
N GLY A 57 14.66 -6.41 -0.39
CA GLY A 57 14.51 -6.67 1.02
C GLY A 57 13.38 -7.64 1.33
N LEU A 58 12.33 -7.65 0.51
CA LEU A 58 11.13 -8.48 0.69
C LEU A 58 11.38 -9.96 0.37
N VAL A 59 11.99 -10.26 -0.79
CA VAL A 59 12.12 -11.62 -1.34
C VAL A 59 12.80 -12.60 -0.37
N PRO A 60 13.96 -12.29 0.25
CA PRO A 60 14.59 -13.20 1.21
C PRO A 60 13.71 -13.52 2.41
N VAL A 61 12.93 -12.54 2.89
CA VAL A 61 12.02 -12.74 4.03
C VAL A 61 10.83 -13.62 3.63
N TYR A 62 10.27 -13.38 2.46
CA TYR A 62 9.19 -14.22 1.91
C TYR A 62 9.63 -15.68 1.76
N ASP A 63 10.83 -15.91 1.22
CA ASP A 63 11.38 -17.25 1.07
C ASP A 63 11.61 -17.95 2.43
N GLN A 64 12.06 -17.21 3.43
CA GLN A 64 12.21 -17.74 4.77
C GLN A 64 10.86 -18.09 5.40
N VAL A 65 9.85 -17.27 5.23
CA VAL A 65 8.48 -17.50 5.71
C VAL A 65 7.88 -18.77 5.06
N LYS A 66 8.13 -19.00 3.77
CA LYS A 66 7.74 -20.26 3.10
C LYS A 66 8.45 -21.48 3.70
N LYS A 67 9.76 -21.38 3.93
CA LYS A 67 10.53 -22.49 4.55
C LYS A 67 10.03 -22.82 5.94
N MET A 68 9.63 -21.81 6.72
CA MET A 68 9.05 -22.02 8.05
C MET A 68 7.74 -22.80 8.00
N ALA A 69 6.89 -22.57 6.99
CA ALA A 69 5.67 -23.36 6.81
C ALA A 69 5.99 -24.86 6.62
N GLY A 70 6.97 -25.17 5.78
CA GLY A 70 7.46 -26.54 5.62
C GLY A 70 8.03 -27.13 6.91
N GLY A 71 8.81 -26.36 7.67
CA GLY A 71 9.35 -26.79 8.97
C GLY A 71 8.25 -27.09 9.99
N ALA A 72 7.23 -26.25 10.08
CA ALA A 72 6.09 -26.45 10.97
C ALA A 72 5.29 -27.72 10.58
N ALA A 73 5.07 -27.92 9.29
CA ALA A 73 4.39 -29.12 8.77
C ALA A 73 5.14 -30.40 9.12
N ILE A 74 6.47 -30.43 8.97
CA ILE A 74 7.32 -31.58 9.36
C ILE A 74 7.18 -31.85 10.86
N MET A 75 7.27 -30.81 11.71
CA MET A 75 7.19 -30.98 13.17
C MET A 75 5.82 -31.52 13.63
N ALA A 76 4.74 -31.11 12.98
CA ALA A 76 3.38 -31.53 13.29
C ALA A 76 2.93 -32.82 12.55
N ASN A 77 3.78 -33.35 11.65
CA ASN A 77 3.49 -34.49 10.79
C ASN A 77 2.18 -34.30 9.98
N VAL A 78 2.10 -33.18 9.24
CA VAL A 78 0.98 -32.84 8.35
C VAL A 78 1.50 -32.37 6.99
N ASP A 79 0.64 -32.40 5.98
CA ASP A 79 0.92 -31.77 4.70
C ASP A 79 0.73 -30.26 4.77
N HIS A 80 1.36 -29.51 3.85
CA HIS A 80 1.16 -28.06 3.73
C HIS A 80 1.14 -27.62 2.29
N ASN A 81 0.43 -26.51 2.06
CA ASN A 81 0.45 -25.79 0.80
C ASN A 81 0.66 -24.29 1.06
N VAL A 82 1.43 -23.64 0.19
CA VAL A 82 1.63 -22.18 0.22
C VAL A 82 1.25 -21.61 -1.13
N SER A 83 0.20 -20.80 -1.14
CA SER A 83 -0.26 -20.08 -2.33
C SER A 83 0.09 -18.60 -2.24
N LEU A 84 0.76 -18.05 -3.24
CA LEU A 84 0.98 -16.62 -3.36
C LEU A 84 -0.24 -15.96 -4.00
N ILE A 85 -0.96 -15.17 -3.24
CA ILE A 85 -2.22 -14.55 -3.67
C ILE A 85 -1.97 -13.20 -4.38
N SER A 86 -1.00 -12.44 -3.87
CA SER A 86 -0.67 -11.11 -4.39
C SER A 86 0.77 -10.77 -4.05
N GLY A 87 1.45 -10.11 -4.96
CA GLY A 87 2.77 -9.55 -4.75
C GLY A 87 2.95 -8.33 -5.64
N ILE A 88 3.50 -7.26 -5.09
CA ILE A 88 3.69 -5.99 -5.78
C ILE A 88 5.11 -5.46 -5.55
N HIS A 89 5.59 -4.68 -6.52
CA HIS A 89 6.85 -3.93 -6.41
C HIS A 89 6.67 -2.68 -5.54
N ASP A 90 7.77 -2.18 -5.02
CA ASP A 90 7.86 -0.81 -4.52
C ASP A 90 7.67 0.19 -5.66
N LEU A 91 7.22 1.40 -5.32
CA LEU A 91 7.00 2.44 -6.32
C LEU A 91 8.34 3.03 -6.77
N LEU A 92 8.58 3.07 -8.09
CA LEU A 92 9.71 3.77 -8.72
C LEU A 92 9.26 5.21 -9.04
N PRO A 93 9.60 6.22 -8.21
CA PRO A 93 9.13 7.58 -8.43
C PRO A 93 9.84 8.25 -9.60
N ASN A 94 9.12 9.10 -10.35
CA ASN A 94 9.66 10.00 -11.35
C ASN A 94 9.58 11.45 -10.83
N ARG A 95 10.74 12.05 -10.51
CA ARG A 95 10.79 13.38 -9.92
C ARG A 95 10.47 14.47 -10.93
N THR A 96 10.96 14.33 -12.15
CA THR A 96 10.72 15.31 -13.23
C THR A 96 9.22 15.46 -13.48
N GLY A 97 8.50 14.35 -13.63
CA GLY A 97 7.05 14.35 -13.72
C GLY A 97 6.37 14.89 -12.45
N GLY A 98 6.91 14.54 -11.29
CA GLY A 98 6.44 15.04 -10.00
C GLY A 98 6.53 16.57 -9.86
N MET A 99 7.59 17.20 -10.38
CA MET A 99 7.74 18.67 -10.40
C MET A 99 6.69 19.36 -11.28
N VAL A 100 6.33 18.76 -12.40
CA VAL A 100 5.24 19.28 -13.25
C VAL A 100 3.90 19.21 -12.53
N MET A 101 3.61 18.07 -11.89
CA MET A 101 2.42 17.90 -11.08
C MET A 101 2.37 18.90 -9.93
N GLN A 102 3.49 19.11 -9.23
CA GLN A 102 3.60 20.09 -8.14
C GLN A 102 3.26 21.51 -8.62
N LYS A 103 3.85 21.94 -9.74
CA LYS A 103 3.55 23.25 -10.34
C LYS A 103 2.07 23.42 -10.68
N ASN A 104 1.43 22.36 -11.18
CA ASN A 104 0.01 22.38 -11.52
C ASN A 104 -0.87 22.45 -10.28
N LEU A 105 -0.53 21.72 -9.21
CA LEU A 105 -1.18 21.85 -7.91
C LEU A 105 -1.06 23.29 -7.37
N GLU A 106 0.13 23.87 -7.38
CA GLU A 106 0.38 25.24 -6.93
C GLU A 106 -0.42 26.28 -7.76
N THR A 107 -0.58 26.04 -9.07
CA THR A 107 -1.41 26.87 -9.95
C THR A 107 -2.90 26.80 -9.58
N LEU A 108 -3.38 25.63 -9.17
CA LEU A 108 -4.76 25.46 -8.70
C LEU A 108 -5.00 26.08 -7.32
N GLY A 109 -3.97 26.18 -6.50
CA GLY A 109 -4.06 26.68 -5.14
C GLY A 109 -4.68 25.67 -4.15
N ASP A 110 -4.79 26.08 -2.90
CA ASP A 110 -5.31 25.27 -1.80
C ASP A 110 -6.80 24.96 -1.96
N ILE A 111 -7.23 23.78 -1.52
CA ILE A 111 -8.65 23.44 -1.46
C ILE A 111 -9.31 24.25 -0.35
N GLN A 112 -10.36 25.01 -0.69
CA GLN A 112 -11.12 25.81 0.24
C GLN A 112 -12.32 25.04 0.79
N TYR A 113 -12.48 25.05 2.11
CA TYR A 113 -13.57 24.36 2.82
C TYR A 113 -14.52 25.38 3.44
N SER A 114 -15.82 25.07 3.46
CA SER A 114 -16.85 25.89 4.12
C SER A 114 -16.79 25.71 5.65
N GLN A 115 -17.50 26.58 6.37
CA GLN A 115 -17.60 26.45 7.83
C GLN A 115 -18.33 25.15 8.24
N GLU A 116 -19.33 24.72 7.47
CA GLU A 116 -20.02 23.45 7.70
C GLU A 116 -19.09 22.24 7.53
N GLU A 117 -18.20 22.27 6.53
CA GLU A 117 -17.21 21.22 6.30
C GLU A 117 -16.16 21.18 7.42
N ILE A 118 -15.73 22.35 7.91
CA ILE A 118 -14.81 22.44 9.06
C ILE A 118 -15.49 21.94 10.33
N GLN A 119 -16.76 22.31 10.57
CA GLN A 119 -17.53 21.82 11.71
C GLN A 119 -17.70 20.30 11.65
N PHE A 120 -18.07 19.75 10.50
CA PHE A 120 -18.13 18.31 10.28
C PHE A 120 -16.79 17.63 10.59
N ALA A 121 -15.67 18.23 10.17
CA ALA A 121 -14.35 17.71 10.49
C ALA A 121 -14.07 17.64 11.99
N PHE A 122 -14.47 18.66 12.75
CA PHE A 122 -14.34 18.68 14.21
C PHE A 122 -15.17 17.57 14.86
N GLU A 123 -16.40 17.35 14.39
CA GLU A 123 -17.27 16.28 14.89
C GLU A 123 -16.68 14.90 14.60
N MET A 124 -16.16 14.69 13.38
CA MET A 124 -15.47 13.44 13.00
C MET A 124 -14.26 13.19 13.89
N GLN A 125 -13.46 14.22 14.15
CA GLN A 125 -12.28 14.11 15.01
C GLN A 125 -12.68 13.80 16.46
N GLU A 126 -13.69 14.47 17.00
CA GLU A 126 -14.21 14.22 18.34
C GLU A 126 -14.73 12.78 18.50
N ASN A 127 -15.55 12.30 17.56
CA ASN A 127 -16.11 10.95 17.55
C ASN A 127 -15.01 9.85 17.41
N ASN A 128 -13.84 10.20 16.92
CA ASN A 128 -12.66 9.31 16.84
C ASN A 128 -11.70 9.51 18.01
N GLY A 129 -12.01 10.32 19.03
CA GLY A 129 -11.12 10.64 20.14
C GLY A 129 -9.84 11.38 19.70
N LYS A 130 -9.93 12.20 18.63
CA LYS A 130 -8.81 12.95 18.07
C LYS A 130 -8.95 14.44 18.34
N PRO A 131 -7.82 15.18 18.40
CA PRO A 131 -7.86 16.63 18.51
C PRO A 131 -8.63 17.29 17.36
N LYS A 132 -9.41 18.32 17.63
CA LYS A 132 -10.15 19.12 16.64
C LYS A 132 -9.20 20.05 15.88
N VAL A 133 -8.54 19.54 14.85
CA VAL A 133 -7.57 20.28 14.02
C VAL A 133 -8.10 20.60 12.62
N GLY A 134 -9.33 20.20 12.31
CA GLY A 134 -10.04 20.51 11.06
C GLY A 134 -9.52 19.74 9.85
N ILE A 135 -9.58 20.39 8.69
CA ILE A 135 -9.20 19.85 7.39
C ILE A 135 -7.98 20.61 6.88
N ASP A 136 -7.00 19.88 6.36
CA ASP A 136 -5.82 20.49 5.74
C ASP A 136 -5.97 20.47 4.21
N GLY A 137 -6.39 21.58 3.64
CA GLY A 137 -6.52 21.77 2.18
C GLY A 137 -5.25 22.27 1.48
N LYS A 138 -4.15 22.46 2.22
CA LYS A 138 -2.91 23.04 1.72
C LYS A 138 -2.18 22.11 0.78
N ILE A 139 -1.62 22.69 -0.27
CA ILE A 139 -0.68 21.99 -1.14
C ILE A 139 0.64 21.83 -0.39
N ARG A 140 1.09 20.58 -0.27
CA ARG A 140 2.37 20.25 0.33
C ARG A 140 3.46 20.25 -0.73
N PRO A 141 4.69 20.66 -0.40
CA PRO A 141 5.79 20.61 -1.33
C PRO A 141 6.09 19.14 -1.73
N LEU A 142 6.61 18.96 -2.94
CA LEU A 142 7.07 17.67 -3.42
C LEU A 142 8.12 17.11 -2.46
N ARG A 143 7.94 15.89 -2.01
CA ARG A 143 8.90 15.23 -1.13
C ARG A 143 10.20 14.92 -1.89
N GLU A 144 11.32 15.21 -1.27
CA GLU A 144 12.64 14.93 -1.88
C GLU A 144 13.05 13.48 -1.75
N THR A 145 12.63 12.84 -0.70
CA THR A 145 12.91 11.42 -0.44
C THR A 145 11.67 10.73 0.10
N LEU A 146 11.55 9.44 -0.18
CA LEU A 146 10.62 8.56 0.54
C LEU A 146 11.25 8.26 1.92
N ALA A 147 11.21 9.24 2.80
CA ALA A 147 11.95 9.24 4.08
C ALA A 147 11.50 8.17 5.09
N SER A 148 10.39 7.48 4.83
CA SER A 148 9.89 6.40 5.70
C SER A 148 8.91 5.55 4.91
N PRO A 149 8.90 4.23 5.09
CA PRO A 149 7.83 3.40 4.55
C PRO A 149 6.51 3.88 5.17
N GLY A 150 5.76 4.64 4.38
CA GLY A 150 4.41 4.99 4.76
C GLY A 150 3.58 3.73 4.75
N GLY A 151 3.11 3.11 5.67
CA GLY A 151 2.38 1.84 5.78
C GLY A 151 1.45 1.44 4.63
N GLY A 152 1.33 2.23 3.58
CA GLY A 152 0.53 1.95 2.38
C GLY A 152 1.28 1.09 1.36
N SER A 153 0.53 0.48 0.45
CA SER A 153 1.03 -0.23 -0.72
C SER A 153 0.07 -0.02 -1.89
N THR A 154 0.57 -0.14 -3.11
CA THR A 154 -0.20 0.04 -4.34
C THR A 154 0.40 -0.80 -5.47
N ASP A 155 -0.45 -1.39 -6.31
CA ASP A 155 -0.09 -2.08 -7.54
C ASP A 155 0.47 -1.14 -8.63
N VAL A 156 0.34 0.17 -8.46
CA VAL A 156 1.04 1.17 -9.29
C VAL A 156 2.56 0.98 -9.22
N GLY A 157 3.09 0.34 -8.18
CA GLY A 157 4.47 -0.10 -8.10
C GLY A 157 4.88 -0.88 -9.36
N ASP A 158 4.14 -1.93 -9.71
CA ASP A 158 4.40 -2.76 -10.90
C ASP A 158 4.34 -1.96 -12.21
N VAL A 159 3.39 -1.03 -12.32
CA VAL A 159 3.31 -0.11 -13.47
C VAL A 159 4.55 0.77 -13.57
N SER A 160 5.07 1.24 -12.42
CA SER A 160 6.21 2.16 -12.35
C SER A 160 7.54 1.56 -12.80
N TYR A 161 7.65 0.24 -12.87
CA TYR A 161 8.81 -0.46 -13.45
C TYR A 161 8.69 -0.73 -14.96
N ASN A 162 7.55 -0.38 -15.57
CA ASN A 162 7.32 -0.53 -17.00
C ASN A 162 7.23 0.81 -17.73
N VAL A 163 6.71 1.84 -17.05
CA VAL A 163 6.54 3.19 -17.60
C VAL A 163 6.73 4.24 -16.51
N PRO A 164 7.16 5.48 -16.87
CA PRO A 164 7.21 6.57 -15.91
C PRO A 164 5.83 6.84 -15.29
N VAL A 165 5.79 6.92 -13.97
CA VAL A 165 4.56 7.19 -13.21
C VAL A 165 4.66 8.53 -12.51
N VAL A 166 3.59 9.32 -12.63
CA VAL A 166 3.39 10.58 -11.91
C VAL A 166 2.13 10.46 -11.06
N SER A 167 2.23 10.76 -9.77
CA SER A 167 1.13 10.65 -8.82
C SER A 167 0.99 11.91 -7.98
N LEU A 168 -0.18 12.09 -7.40
CA LEU A 168 -0.48 13.15 -6.44
C LEU A 168 -1.28 12.60 -5.26
N ALA A 169 -1.36 13.39 -4.19
CA ALA A 169 -2.30 13.18 -3.11
C ALA A 169 -3.19 14.42 -2.95
N ALA A 170 -4.48 14.21 -2.74
CA ALA A 170 -5.45 15.27 -2.44
C ALA A 170 -6.18 14.94 -1.14
N THR A 171 -6.58 15.98 -0.40
CA THR A 171 -7.31 15.83 0.85
C THR A 171 -8.76 15.42 0.59
N THR A 172 -9.18 14.29 1.15
CA THR A 172 -10.54 13.73 1.05
C THR A 172 -11.17 13.42 2.41
N ALA A 173 -10.46 13.69 3.51
CA ALA A 173 -10.93 13.44 4.87
C ALA A 173 -10.29 14.41 5.87
N PRO A 174 -10.89 14.60 7.06
CA PRO A 174 -10.31 15.41 8.14
C PRO A 174 -8.96 14.90 8.60
N LYS A 175 -8.11 15.81 9.04
CA LYS A 175 -6.76 15.47 9.50
C LYS A 175 -6.78 14.57 10.74
N GLY A 176 -6.03 13.47 10.71
CA GLY A 176 -5.82 12.59 11.86
C GLY A 176 -6.95 11.60 12.14
N VAL A 177 -8.03 11.57 11.35
CA VAL A 177 -8.99 10.45 11.42
C VAL A 177 -8.31 9.15 10.94
N PRO A 178 -8.63 8.00 11.54
CA PRO A 178 -8.01 6.74 11.13
C PRO A 178 -8.36 6.36 9.70
N TRP A 179 -7.35 6.00 8.90
CA TRP A 179 -7.56 5.36 7.60
C TRP A 179 -8.24 3.99 7.78
N HIS A 180 -8.96 3.52 6.77
CA HIS A 180 -9.76 2.29 6.81
C HIS A 180 -10.84 2.33 7.89
N SER A 181 -11.46 3.49 8.08
CA SER A 181 -12.55 3.70 9.03
C SER A 181 -13.80 4.28 8.36
N TRP A 182 -14.95 4.14 9.03
CA TRP A 182 -16.20 4.75 8.60
C TRP A 182 -16.11 6.28 8.42
N SER A 183 -15.25 6.94 9.19
CA SER A 183 -15.04 8.40 9.12
C SER A 183 -14.45 8.84 7.78
N VAL A 184 -13.54 8.03 7.21
CA VAL A 184 -12.99 8.27 5.86
C VAL A 184 -14.06 8.02 4.81
N VAL A 185 -14.88 6.97 4.95
CA VAL A 185 -15.98 6.68 4.03
C VAL A 185 -16.99 7.82 4.02
N ALA A 186 -17.42 8.28 5.19
CA ALA A 186 -18.35 9.39 5.33
C ALA A 186 -17.80 10.69 4.70
N SER A 187 -16.54 11.01 4.97
CA SER A 187 -15.89 12.22 4.43
C SER A 187 -15.70 12.16 2.93
N SER A 188 -15.33 11.00 2.39
CA SER A 188 -15.07 10.80 0.96
C SER A 188 -16.36 10.85 0.12
N GLY A 189 -17.49 10.46 0.69
CA GLY A 189 -18.81 10.46 0.03
C GLY A 189 -19.53 11.81 0.04
N MET A 190 -18.94 12.86 0.59
CA MET A 190 -19.53 14.19 0.70
C MET A 190 -18.68 15.26 0.01
N SER A 191 -19.03 16.55 0.17
CA SER A 191 -18.36 17.68 -0.47
C SER A 191 -16.85 17.74 -0.21
N ILE A 192 -16.38 17.30 0.94
CA ILE A 192 -14.94 17.22 1.27
C ILE A 192 -14.22 16.28 0.27
N GLY A 193 -14.72 15.08 0.10
CA GLY A 193 -14.18 14.10 -0.85
C GLY A 193 -14.34 14.56 -2.29
N HIS A 194 -15.51 15.15 -2.65
CA HIS A 194 -15.76 15.67 -3.99
C HIS A 194 -14.81 16.79 -4.37
N LYS A 195 -14.50 17.72 -3.45
CA LYS A 195 -13.51 18.77 -3.67
C LYS A 195 -12.12 18.21 -3.91
N GLY A 196 -11.70 17.24 -3.09
CA GLY A 196 -10.42 16.55 -3.28
C GLY A 196 -10.34 15.83 -4.62
N MET A 197 -11.38 15.09 -5.00
CA MET A 197 -11.47 14.39 -6.29
C MET A 197 -11.38 15.38 -7.47
N LEU A 198 -12.15 16.46 -7.47
CA LEU A 198 -12.12 17.45 -8.53
C LEU A 198 -10.79 18.20 -8.62
N HIS A 199 -10.18 18.48 -7.48
CA HIS A 199 -8.85 19.11 -7.42
C HIS A 199 -7.79 18.18 -8.03
N ALA A 200 -7.80 16.89 -7.66
CA ALA A 200 -6.92 15.88 -8.23
C ALA A 200 -7.14 15.73 -9.75
N ALA A 201 -8.39 15.64 -10.19
CA ALA A 201 -8.72 15.52 -11.62
C ALA A 201 -8.22 16.71 -12.45
N LYS A 202 -8.35 17.95 -11.92
CA LYS A 202 -7.81 19.13 -12.58
C LYS A 202 -6.28 19.10 -12.68
N ALA A 203 -5.58 18.78 -11.58
CA ALA A 203 -4.13 18.70 -11.58
C ALA A 203 -3.61 17.62 -12.54
N LEU A 204 -4.25 16.45 -12.56
CA LEU A 204 -3.94 15.37 -13.51
C LEU A 204 -4.15 15.83 -14.95
N GLY A 205 -5.32 16.43 -15.26
CA GLY A 205 -5.62 16.94 -16.60
C GLY A 205 -4.63 18.00 -17.08
N MET A 206 -4.26 18.97 -16.23
CA MET A 206 -3.24 19.96 -16.54
C MET A 206 -1.88 19.30 -16.82
N THR A 207 -1.47 18.35 -15.99
CA THR A 207 -0.20 17.63 -16.14
C THR A 207 -0.19 16.79 -17.43
N MET A 208 -1.30 16.15 -17.78
CA MET A 208 -1.43 15.44 -19.04
C MET A 208 -1.26 16.40 -20.25
N VAL A 209 -1.88 17.57 -20.21
CA VAL A 209 -1.75 18.59 -21.26
C VAL A 209 -0.30 19.06 -21.40
N ASP A 210 0.38 19.32 -20.29
CA ASP A 210 1.81 19.72 -20.30
C ASP A 210 2.68 18.63 -20.92
N ILE A 211 2.50 17.37 -20.50
CA ILE A 211 3.25 16.24 -21.05
C ILE A 211 2.98 16.03 -22.55
N PHE A 212 1.70 16.17 -23.00
CA PHE A 212 1.37 16.01 -24.41
C PHE A 212 1.94 17.10 -25.30
N LYS A 213 1.98 18.36 -24.82
CA LYS A 213 2.44 19.52 -25.58
C LYS A 213 3.95 19.65 -25.64
N ASP A 214 4.68 19.19 -24.64
CA ASP A 214 6.11 19.40 -24.51
C ASP A 214 6.91 18.10 -24.74
N GLU A 215 7.50 18.01 -25.94
CA GLU A 215 8.35 16.86 -26.29
C GLU A 215 9.63 16.79 -25.46
N LYS A 216 10.21 17.95 -25.09
CA LYS A 216 11.41 18.00 -24.28
C LYS A 216 11.12 17.44 -22.89
N LEU A 217 10.01 17.84 -22.29
CA LEU A 217 9.57 17.33 -21.00
C LEU A 217 9.38 15.79 -21.03
N ARG A 218 8.72 15.26 -22.08
CA ARG A 218 8.58 13.80 -22.24
C ARG A 218 9.93 13.08 -22.28
N LYS A 219 10.91 13.65 -22.99
CA LYS A 219 12.27 13.09 -23.07
C LYS A 219 12.97 13.13 -21.72
N GLU A 220 12.83 14.21 -20.95
CA GLU A 220 13.39 14.34 -19.60
C GLU A 220 12.77 13.34 -18.61
N ILE A 221 11.45 13.19 -18.61
CA ILE A 221 10.74 12.19 -17.80
C ILE A 221 11.22 10.76 -18.14
N LYS A 222 11.34 10.48 -19.45
CA LYS A 222 11.80 9.17 -19.91
C LYS A 222 13.26 8.92 -19.55
N ALA A 223 14.14 9.91 -19.68
CA ALA A 223 15.55 9.78 -19.33
C ALA A 223 15.74 9.50 -17.83
N GLU A 224 15.00 10.18 -16.96
CA GLU A 224 15.02 9.87 -15.51
C GLU A 224 14.52 8.45 -15.23
N PHE A 225 13.47 8.01 -15.91
CA PHE A 225 12.98 6.64 -15.78
C PHE A 225 14.03 5.62 -16.20
N ASP A 226 14.68 5.82 -17.34
CA ASP A 226 15.70 4.91 -17.86
C ASP A 226 16.95 4.86 -16.95
N GLU A 227 17.35 5.99 -16.37
CA GLU A 227 18.43 6.06 -15.39
C GLU A 227 18.07 5.29 -14.11
N ARG A 228 16.85 5.46 -13.58
CA ARG A 228 16.43 4.82 -12.33
C ARG A 228 16.20 3.33 -12.46
N ILE A 229 15.63 2.89 -13.58
CA ILE A 229 15.38 1.47 -13.81
C ILE A 229 16.68 0.72 -14.12
N GLY A 230 17.65 1.39 -14.76
CA GLY A 230 18.92 0.78 -15.15
C GLY A 230 18.74 -0.50 -15.96
N ASP A 231 19.48 -1.53 -15.58
CA ASP A 231 19.40 -2.86 -16.21
C ASP A 231 18.29 -3.76 -15.65
N TYR A 232 17.48 -3.25 -14.69
CA TYR A 232 16.41 -4.04 -14.11
C TYR A 232 15.37 -4.42 -15.16
N LYS A 233 15.03 -5.71 -15.20
CA LYS A 233 13.92 -6.23 -16.00
C LYS A 233 12.76 -6.57 -15.10
N TYR A 234 11.61 -5.98 -15.40
CA TYR A 234 10.40 -6.25 -14.65
C TYR A 234 10.09 -7.75 -14.66
N ASP A 235 9.84 -8.28 -13.48
CA ASP A 235 9.48 -9.66 -13.22
C ASP A 235 8.33 -9.70 -12.20
N ALA A 236 7.17 -10.14 -12.62
CA ALA A 236 5.99 -10.21 -11.76
C ALA A 236 6.19 -11.22 -10.63
N PHE A 237 5.59 -10.95 -9.46
CA PHE A 237 5.60 -11.92 -8.36
C PHE A 237 4.71 -13.14 -8.63
N LEU A 238 3.62 -12.93 -9.37
CA LEU A 238 2.68 -13.99 -9.71
C LEU A 238 3.02 -14.58 -11.07
N ASP A 239 2.91 -15.90 -11.19
CA ASP A 239 2.96 -16.56 -12.48
C ASP A 239 1.83 -16.10 -13.39
N PRO A 240 2.04 -16.09 -14.72
CA PRO A 240 0.97 -15.78 -15.66
C PRO A 240 -0.21 -16.75 -15.51
N GLY A 241 -1.42 -16.21 -15.41
CA GLY A 241 -2.62 -17.02 -15.24
C GLY A 241 -3.86 -16.19 -14.91
N PRO A 242 -5.00 -16.82 -14.70
CA PRO A 242 -6.16 -16.13 -14.19
C PRO A 242 -5.90 -15.61 -12.76
N PRO A 243 -6.54 -14.52 -12.34
CA PRO A 243 -6.39 -14.02 -10.97
C PRO A 243 -6.84 -15.09 -9.98
N PRO A 244 -6.11 -15.26 -8.85
CA PRO A 244 -6.44 -16.28 -7.85
C PRO A 244 -7.63 -15.80 -6.98
N ILE A 245 -8.83 -15.80 -7.55
CA ILE A 245 -10.05 -15.30 -6.90
C ILE A 245 -10.73 -16.33 -6.01
N ASP A 246 -10.39 -17.62 -6.15
CA ASP A 246 -11.01 -18.73 -5.41
C ASP A 246 -10.37 -18.97 -4.01
N TYR A 247 -9.47 -18.12 -3.58
CA TYR A 247 -8.76 -18.28 -2.28
C TYR A 247 -9.60 -17.86 -1.05
N VAL A 248 -10.79 -17.35 -1.27
CA VAL A 248 -11.68 -16.83 -0.22
C VAL A 248 -12.71 -17.89 0.24
N ASP A 249 -12.84 -19.01 -0.49
CA ASP A 249 -13.77 -20.10 -0.17
C ASP A 249 -13.18 -21.12 0.79
#